data_f9deb00b35324d7fa94ccb1de662ffcd
#
_entry.id   f9deb00b35324d7fa94ccb1de662ffcd
#
_cell.length_a   1.000
_cell.length_b   1.000
_cell.length_c   1.000
_cell.angle_alpha   90.00
_cell.angle_beta   90.00
_cell.angle_gamma   90.00
#
_symmetry.space_group_name_H-M   'P 1'
#
loop_
_entity.id
_entity.type
_entity.pdbx_description
1 polymer ?
#
loop_
_entity_poly.entity_id
_entity_poly.type
_entity_poly.pdbx_seq_one_letter_code
_entity_poly.pdbx_strand_id
1 'polypeptide(L)'
;MRLLTLTAVLLTAAGAAGADAPQVPSEAPYIVLSDNLDEPNGYGFCIDTYGPGQSDLLQTHSCKPPSEGEPRNYAGNDTRFEYSADTKQVISYPFEGYCMQALVATGKSEFALLECSDHPRQKFTYNEADQTLRLDEDQDSCVVVVSETVPAGPWVKRALTLQTCDEADASLKQWTVVNQ
;
A
#
# COMPACT_ATOMS: atom_id res chain seq x y z
N MET A 1 37.51 -26.08 49.16
CA MET A 1 36.57 -24.97 48.87
C MET A 1 36.79 -24.56 47.42
N ARG A 2 35.89 -24.92 46.52
CA ARG A 2 35.92 -24.51 45.10
C ARG A 2 34.89 -23.39 44.93
N LEU A 3 35.32 -22.17 44.58
CA LEU A 3 34.45 -21.08 44.19
C LEU A 3 33.90 -21.37 42.77
N LEU A 4 32.58 -21.46 42.65
CA LEU A 4 31.88 -21.40 41.36
C LEU A 4 31.63 -19.92 41.02
N THR A 5 32.27 -19.44 39.98
CA THR A 5 31.97 -18.14 39.37
C THR A 5 30.76 -18.31 38.43
N LEU A 6 29.63 -17.71 38.80
CA LEU A 6 28.47 -17.58 37.95
C LEU A 6 28.73 -16.43 36.94
N THR A 7 28.84 -16.76 35.68
CA THR A 7 28.88 -15.75 34.60
C THR A 7 27.45 -15.46 34.19
N ALA A 8 26.97 -14.24 34.47
CA ALA A 8 25.68 -13.77 33.99
C ALA A 8 25.81 -13.36 32.52
N VAL A 9 25.07 -14.07 31.66
CA VAL A 9 24.91 -13.69 30.25
C VAL A 9 23.80 -12.65 30.16
N LEU A 10 24.15 -11.38 29.87
CA LEU A 10 23.18 -10.36 29.51
C LEU A 10 22.69 -10.65 28.08
N LEU A 11 21.43 -11.12 27.93
CA LEU A 11 20.73 -11.08 26.68
C LEU A 11 20.31 -9.62 26.42
N THR A 12 20.96 -8.95 25.50
CA THR A 12 20.46 -7.71 24.91
C THR A 12 19.31 -8.09 23.97
N ALA A 13 18.08 -7.83 24.37
CA ALA A 13 16.94 -7.85 23.45
C ALA A 13 17.18 -6.72 22.43
N ALA A 14 17.51 -7.07 21.18
CA ALA A 14 17.41 -6.15 20.06
C ALA A 14 15.91 -5.81 19.91
N GLY A 15 15.52 -4.61 20.33
CA GLY A 15 14.20 -4.08 20.04
C GLY A 15 14.05 -4.03 18.52
N ALA A 16 13.06 -4.72 17.98
CA ALA A 16 12.61 -4.47 16.62
C ALA A 16 12.28 -2.97 16.56
N ALA A 17 12.92 -2.23 15.65
CA ALA A 17 12.47 -0.89 15.31
C ALA A 17 11.03 -1.03 14.83
N GLY A 18 10.08 -0.55 15.63
CA GLY A 18 8.67 -0.54 15.23
C GLY A 18 8.55 0.33 13.99
N ALA A 19 7.79 -0.15 13.00
CA ALA A 19 7.39 0.66 11.87
C ALA A 19 6.73 1.95 12.38
N ASP A 20 7.14 3.11 11.86
CA ASP A 20 6.47 4.37 12.16
C ASP A 20 5.13 4.37 11.41
N ALA A 21 4.04 4.20 12.15
CA ALA A 21 2.71 4.19 11.57
C ALA A 21 2.36 5.55 10.95
N PRO A 22 1.86 5.60 9.70
CA PRO A 22 1.51 6.85 9.05
C PRO A 22 0.33 7.54 9.73
N GLN A 23 0.36 8.88 9.72
CA GLN A 23 -0.75 9.74 10.16
C GLN A 23 -1.52 10.24 8.95
N VAL A 24 -2.37 9.37 8.40
CA VAL A 24 -3.07 9.60 7.14
C VAL A 24 -4.07 10.76 7.25
N PRO A 25 -3.89 11.85 6.49
CA PRO A 25 -4.83 12.97 6.51
C PRO A 25 -6.05 12.76 5.60
N SER A 26 -6.00 11.74 4.73
CA SER A 26 -7.10 11.43 3.80
C SER A 26 -8.33 10.95 4.55
N GLU A 27 -9.52 11.24 4.00
CA GLU A 27 -10.77 10.63 4.45
C GLU A 27 -10.90 9.21 3.90
N ALA A 28 -11.52 8.31 4.67
CA ALA A 28 -11.87 6.97 4.21
C ALA A 28 -12.80 7.02 2.97
N PRO A 29 -12.72 6.01 2.07
CA PRO A 29 -11.87 4.83 2.15
C PRO A 29 -10.44 5.10 1.63
N TYR A 30 -9.46 4.40 2.18
CA TYR A 30 -8.08 4.39 1.64
C TYR A 30 -7.35 3.08 1.99
N ILE A 31 -6.34 2.77 1.19
CA ILE A 31 -5.42 1.65 1.43
C ILE A 31 -4.02 2.25 1.50
N VAL A 32 -3.41 2.17 2.68
CA VAL A 32 -2.13 2.79 2.98
C VAL A 32 -1.11 1.74 3.40
N LEU A 33 0.16 1.94 3.02
CA LEU A 33 1.26 1.13 3.54
C LEU A 33 1.33 1.30 5.06
N SER A 34 1.46 0.20 5.81
CA SER A 34 1.43 0.24 7.28
C SER A 34 2.66 0.89 7.90
N ASP A 35 3.75 1.00 7.14
CA ASP A 35 4.98 1.73 7.49
C ASP A 35 5.03 3.06 6.74
N ASN A 36 5.36 4.15 7.46
CA ASN A 36 5.53 5.46 6.85
C ASN A 36 6.73 5.54 5.91
N LEU A 37 7.70 4.66 6.07
CA LEU A 37 9.00 4.71 5.38
C LEU A 37 9.65 6.10 5.52
N ASP A 38 9.96 6.72 4.38
CA ASP A 38 10.58 8.04 4.25
C ASP A 38 9.60 9.13 3.77
N GLU A 39 8.27 8.92 3.92
CA GLU A 39 7.30 9.96 3.57
C GLU A 39 7.50 11.17 4.50
N PRO A 40 7.87 12.36 3.96
CA PRO A 40 8.46 13.45 4.74
C PRO A 40 7.46 14.16 5.68
N ASN A 41 6.15 14.01 5.46
CA ASN A 41 5.10 14.61 6.29
C ASN A 41 4.52 13.64 7.31
N GLY A 42 4.96 12.38 7.31
CA GLY A 42 4.37 11.33 8.14
C GLY A 42 3.00 10.84 7.66
N TYR A 43 2.59 11.17 6.45
CA TYR A 43 1.26 10.82 5.92
C TYR A 43 1.17 9.40 5.38
N GLY A 44 2.32 8.78 5.07
CA GLY A 44 2.42 7.45 4.48
C GLY A 44 2.13 7.42 2.98
N PHE A 45 2.12 6.21 2.42
CA PHE A 45 1.94 5.95 0.99
C PHE A 45 0.60 5.26 0.75
N CYS A 46 -0.36 5.98 0.19
CA CYS A 46 -1.65 5.44 -0.25
C CYS A 46 -1.59 4.94 -1.70
N ILE A 47 -2.39 3.93 -2.05
CA ILE A 47 -2.64 3.59 -3.46
C ILE A 47 -3.24 4.81 -4.15
N ASP A 48 -2.72 5.16 -5.33
CA ASP A 48 -3.06 6.38 -6.05
C ASP A 48 -3.03 6.14 -7.57
N THR A 49 -3.71 6.99 -8.32
CA THR A 49 -3.55 7.07 -9.77
C THR A 49 -2.20 7.68 -10.14
N TYR A 50 -1.65 7.33 -11.31
CA TYR A 50 -0.29 7.74 -11.71
C TYR A 50 -0.15 9.25 -11.95
N GLY A 51 -1.23 9.94 -12.27
CA GLY A 51 -1.27 11.37 -12.52
C GLY A 51 -2.45 12.03 -11.81
N PRO A 52 -2.59 13.35 -11.89
CA PRO A 52 -3.73 14.01 -11.28
C PRO A 52 -5.03 13.57 -11.96
N GLY A 53 -5.98 13.08 -11.15
CA GLY A 53 -7.24 12.56 -11.62
C GLY A 53 -7.15 11.12 -12.16
N GLN A 54 -8.08 10.75 -13.05
CA GLN A 54 -8.10 9.40 -13.62
C GLN A 54 -6.90 9.14 -14.52
N SER A 55 -6.23 8.01 -14.29
CA SER A 55 -5.07 7.55 -15.06
C SER A 55 -5.15 6.04 -15.26
N ASP A 56 -4.63 5.56 -16.39
CA ASP A 56 -4.60 4.14 -16.70
C ASP A 56 -3.63 3.33 -15.82
N LEU A 57 -2.72 4.00 -15.09
CA LEU A 57 -1.74 3.36 -14.21
C LEU A 57 -1.96 3.74 -12.76
N LEU A 58 -1.57 2.81 -11.87
CA LEU A 58 -1.54 3.01 -10.43
C LEU A 58 -0.11 3.06 -9.89
N GLN A 59 0.04 3.74 -8.78
CA GLN A 59 1.27 3.88 -8.00
C GLN A 59 0.91 3.99 -6.52
N THR A 60 1.88 4.23 -5.65
CA THR A 60 1.61 4.86 -4.36
C THR A 60 2.07 6.32 -4.38
N HIS A 61 1.40 7.14 -3.57
CA HIS A 61 1.70 8.55 -3.40
C HIS A 61 1.53 8.92 -1.93
N SER A 62 2.20 9.98 -1.46
CA SER A 62 1.86 10.55 -0.15
C SER A 62 0.36 10.64 -0.01
N CYS A 63 -0.21 10.14 1.08
CA CYS A 63 -1.65 10.26 1.32
C CYS A 63 -2.00 11.74 1.44
N LYS A 64 -2.83 12.23 0.53
CA LYS A 64 -3.16 13.66 0.42
C LYS A 64 -4.33 14.00 1.35
N PRO A 65 -4.34 15.19 1.98
CA PRO A 65 -5.55 15.67 2.62
C PRO A 65 -6.67 15.85 1.58
N PRO A 66 -7.94 15.66 1.99
CA PRO A 66 -9.07 15.83 1.07
C PRO A 66 -9.13 17.29 0.58
N SER A 67 -9.55 17.45 -0.66
CA SER A 67 -9.78 18.76 -1.25
C SER A 67 -11.20 19.22 -0.93
N GLU A 68 -11.36 19.99 0.12
CA GLU A 68 -12.67 20.49 0.55
C GLU A 68 -13.37 21.30 -0.56
N GLY A 69 -14.64 20.99 -0.79
CA GLY A 69 -15.47 21.68 -1.79
C GLY A 69 -15.21 21.28 -3.24
N GLU A 70 -14.22 20.42 -3.50
CA GLU A 70 -13.92 19.94 -4.84
C GLU A 70 -14.76 18.68 -5.20
N PRO A 71 -15.00 18.44 -6.49
CA PRO A 71 -15.70 17.24 -6.94
C PRO A 71 -15.01 15.96 -6.48
N ARG A 72 -15.78 14.86 -6.31
CA ARG A 72 -15.28 13.55 -5.89
C ARG A 72 -14.07 13.06 -6.72
N ASN A 73 -14.05 13.35 -8.01
CA ASN A 73 -12.99 12.96 -8.95
C ASN A 73 -11.86 13.99 -9.08
N TYR A 74 -11.75 14.92 -8.14
CA TYR A 74 -10.64 15.86 -8.11
C TYR A 74 -9.34 15.20 -7.67
N ALA A 75 -8.21 15.72 -8.14
CA ALA A 75 -6.87 15.14 -7.92
C ALA A 75 -6.47 14.97 -6.45
N GLY A 76 -7.09 15.68 -5.51
CA GLY A 76 -6.87 15.49 -4.07
C GLY A 76 -7.55 14.25 -3.50
N ASN A 77 -8.49 13.65 -4.23
CA ASN A 77 -9.24 12.46 -3.82
C ASN A 77 -8.75 11.18 -4.52
N ASP A 78 -7.77 11.26 -5.41
CA ASP A 78 -7.27 10.13 -6.22
C ASP A 78 -6.54 9.05 -5.41
N THR A 79 -6.16 9.33 -4.15
CA THR A 79 -5.63 8.37 -3.18
C THR A 79 -6.71 7.55 -2.45
N ARG A 80 -7.99 7.71 -2.78
CA ARG A 80 -9.08 7.04 -2.08
C ARG A 80 -9.49 5.77 -2.81
N PHE A 81 -9.19 4.63 -2.20
CA PHE A 81 -9.51 3.29 -2.69
C PHE A 81 -10.17 2.46 -1.58
N GLU A 82 -11.17 1.69 -1.95
CA GLU A 82 -11.89 0.76 -1.08
C GLU A 82 -11.49 -0.69 -1.41
N TYR A 83 -11.34 -1.53 -0.40
CA TYR A 83 -11.25 -2.98 -0.59
C TYR A 83 -12.59 -3.64 -0.30
N SER A 84 -13.15 -4.31 -1.29
CA SER A 84 -14.36 -5.13 -1.14
C SER A 84 -14.00 -6.59 -0.91
N ALA A 85 -14.25 -7.12 0.28
CA ALA A 85 -14.03 -8.53 0.59
C ALA A 85 -14.98 -9.46 -0.18
N ASP A 86 -16.20 -8.99 -0.50
CA ASP A 86 -17.20 -9.76 -1.23
C ASP A 86 -16.79 -10.01 -2.68
N THR A 87 -16.27 -8.98 -3.35
CA THR A 87 -15.83 -9.08 -4.75
C THR A 87 -14.33 -9.31 -4.89
N LYS A 88 -13.59 -9.23 -3.77
CA LYS A 88 -12.10 -9.27 -3.71
C LYS A 88 -11.44 -8.22 -4.58
N GLN A 89 -12.02 -7.05 -4.67
CA GLN A 89 -11.53 -5.97 -5.55
C GLN A 89 -11.05 -4.76 -4.76
N VAL A 90 -10.03 -4.10 -5.29
CA VAL A 90 -9.60 -2.76 -4.89
C VAL A 90 -10.25 -1.78 -5.85
N ILE A 91 -11.21 -1.01 -5.34
CA ILE A 91 -12.13 -0.18 -6.10
C ILE A 91 -11.76 1.28 -5.90
N SER A 92 -11.69 2.04 -6.98
CA SER A 92 -11.46 3.48 -6.90
C SER A 92 -12.71 4.18 -6.36
N TYR A 93 -12.56 4.95 -5.27
CA TYR A 93 -13.65 5.74 -4.74
C TYR A 93 -13.99 6.95 -5.62
N PRO A 94 -13.01 7.74 -6.13
CA PRO A 94 -13.31 8.89 -6.99
C PRO A 94 -13.77 8.53 -8.39
N PHE A 95 -13.32 7.39 -8.92
CA PHE A 95 -13.64 6.95 -10.30
C PHE A 95 -14.56 5.73 -10.24
N GLU A 96 -15.86 6.00 -10.17
CA GLU A 96 -16.88 4.96 -10.03
C GLU A 96 -16.83 3.94 -11.16
N GLY A 97 -16.89 2.65 -10.80
CA GLY A 97 -16.81 1.55 -11.76
C GLY A 97 -15.40 1.17 -12.21
N TYR A 98 -14.35 1.74 -11.59
CA TYR A 98 -12.96 1.41 -11.90
C TYR A 98 -12.29 0.66 -10.75
N CYS A 99 -11.51 -0.38 -11.12
CA CYS A 99 -10.83 -1.29 -10.21
C CYS A 99 -9.34 -1.42 -10.54
N MET A 100 -8.55 -1.69 -9.51
CA MET A 100 -7.15 -2.06 -9.67
C MET A 100 -7.04 -3.40 -10.41
N GLN A 101 -6.15 -3.48 -11.38
CA GLN A 101 -5.81 -4.70 -12.10
C GLN A 101 -4.30 -4.89 -12.15
N ALA A 102 -3.84 -6.09 -11.79
CA ALA A 102 -2.44 -6.47 -12.01
C ALA A 102 -2.17 -6.64 -13.51
N LEU A 103 -1.06 -6.06 -14.00
CA LEU A 103 -0.59 -6.19 -15.38
C LEU A 103 0.46 -7.30 -15.48
N VAL A 104 0.74 -7.72 -16.70
CA VAL A 104 1.99 -8.45 -16.99
C VAL A 104 3.13 -7.43 -16.91
N ALA A 105 4.23 -7.77 -16.21
CA ALA A 105 5.35 -6.89 -15.96
C ALA A 105 5.77 -6.07 -17.20
N THR A 106 5.68 -4.76 -17.11
CA THR A 106 5.98 -3.84 -18.21
C THR A 106 7.23 -2.98 -17.95
N GLY A 107 7.89 -3.18 -16.79
CA GLY A 107 9.04 -2.39 -16.34
C GLY A 107 8.68 -0.98 -15.84
N LYS A 108 7.38 -0.70 -15.65
CA LYS A 108 6.83 0.49 -14.98
C LYS A 108 5.94 0.01 -13.82
N SER A 109 4.92 0.78 -13.44
CA SER A 109 3.93 0.23 -12.50
C SER A 109 3.27 -1.01 -13.10
N GLU A 110 3.17 -2.07 -12.30
CA GLU A 110 2.55 -3.34 -12.71
C GLU A 110 1.05 -3.39 -12.42
N PHE A 111 0.45 -2.24 -12.20
CA PHE A 111 -0.97 -2.09 -11.92
C PHE A 111 -1.61 -1.00 -12.76
N ALA A 112 -2.83 -1.29 -13.22
CA ALA A 112 -3.68 -0.37 -13.97
C ALA A 112 -4.99 -0.09 -13.22
N LEU A 113 -5.63 1.02 -13.55
CA LEU A 113 -6.99 1.36 -13.17
C LEU A 113 -7.89 1.13 -14.39
N LEU A 114 -8.66 0.06 -14.38
CA LEU A 114 -9.52 -0.35 -15.50
C LEU A 114 -10.97 -0.52 -15.04
N GLU A 115 -11.92 -0.56 -15.98
CA GLU A 115 -13.31 -0.87 -15.64
C GLU A 115 -13.41 -2.17 -14.85
N CYS A 116 -14.21 -2.15 -13.77
CA CYS A 116 -14.39 -3.31 -12.90
C CYS A 116 -15.03 -4.47 -13.69
N SER A 117 -14.46 -5.64 -13.53
CA SER A 117 -14.90 -6.86 -14.19
C SER A 117 -14.58 -8.09 -13.35
N ASP A 118 -15.00 -9.27 -13.80
CA ASP A 118 -14.62 -10.54 -13.17
C ASP A 118 -13.24 -11.07 -13.63
N HIS A 119 -12.40 -10.20 -14.19
CA HIS A 119 -11.05 -10.58 -14.61
C HIS A 119 -10.22 -11.06 -13.40
N PRO A 120 -9.57 -12.25 -13.46
CA PRO A 120 -8.83 -12.81 -12.31
C PRO A 120 -7.77 -11.86 -11.74
N ARG A 121 -7.11 -11.05 -12.59
CA ARG A 121 -6.11 -10.08 -12.17
C ARG A 121 -6.68 -8.80 -11.52
N GLN A 122 -8.01 -8.70 -11.38
CA GLN A 122 -8.68 -7.69 -10.55
C GLN A 122 -9.10 -8.25 -9.18
N LYS A 123 -8.78 -9.51 -8.90
CA LYS A 123 -9.14 -10.16 -7.65
C LYS A 123 -7.92 -10.23 -6.74
N PHE A 124 -8.08 -9.70 -5.54
CA PHE A 124 -7.05 -9.66 -4.51
C PHE A 124 -7.61 -10.20 -3.19
N THR A 125 -6.81 -10.96 -2.47
CA THR A 125 -7.13 -11.40 -1.10
C THR A 125 -6.35 -10.54 -0.12
N TYR A 126 -7.04 -9.83 0.78
CA TYR A 126 -6.41 -9.17 1.91
C TYR A 126 -6.32 -10.14 3.09
N ASN A 127 -5.12 -10.39 3.56
CA ASN A 127 -4.85 -11.23 4.73
C ASN A 127 -4.59 -10.32 5.95
N GLU A 128 -5.57 -10.25 6.85
CA GLU A 128 -5.48 -9.41 8.06
C GLU A 128 -4.38 -9.87 9.03
N ALA A 129 -4.01 -11.16 9.03
CA ALA A 129 -3.03 -11.69 9.98
C ALA A 129 -1.61 -11.19 9.72
N ASP A 130 -1.24 -10.98 8.46
CA ASP A 130 0.07 -10.46 8.04
C ASP A 130 -0.04 -9.13 7.28
N GLN A 131 -1.25 -8.58 7.16
CA GLN A 131 -1.56 -7.30 6.49
C GLN A 131 -1.14 -7.27 5.01
N THR A 132 -1.12 -8.43 4.33
CA THR A 132 -0.74 -8.48 2.92
C THR A 132 -1.95 -8.44 1.99
N LEU A 133 -1.79 -7.74 0.87
CA LEU A 133 -2.73 -7.76 -0.26
C LEU A 133 -2.12 -8.65 -1.34
N ARG A 134 -2.77 -9.77 -1.65
CA ARG A 134 -2.25 -10.83 -2.54
C ARG A 134 -3.11 -10.97 -3.78
N LEU A 135 -2.50 -11.31 -4.91
CA LEU A 135 -3.27 -11.68 -6.09
C LEU A 135 -4.06 -12.96 -5.82
N ASP A 136 -5.39 -12.96 -6.05
CA ASP A 136 -6.25 -14.08 -5.64
C ASP A 136 -5.92 -15.40 -6.39
N GLU A 137 -5.53 -15.31 -7.66
CA GLU A 137 -5.11 -16.46 -8.47
C GLU A 137 -3.70 -16.98 -8.12
N ASP A 138 -2.91 -16.19 -7.38
CA ASP A 138 -1.54 -16.54 -6.96
C ASP A 138 -1.25 -15.96 -5.57
N GLN A 139 -1.52 -16.74 -4.53
CA GLN A 139 -1.40 -16.33 -3.13
C GLN A 139 0.06 -16.11 -2.67
N ASP A 140 1.04 -16.52 -3.47
CA ASP A 140 2.46 -16.26 -3.21
C ASP A 140 2.89 -14.87 -3.75
N SER A 141 2.06 -14.22 -4.56
CA SER A 141 2.31 -12.89 -5.13
C SER A 141 1.63 -11.79 -4.32
N CYS A 142 2.44 -10.96 -3.66
CA CYS A 142 2.02 -9.79 -2.90
C CYS A 142 2.09 -8.51 -3.71
N VAL A 143 1.16 -7.59 -3.44
CA VAL A 143 1.25 -6.19 -3.87
C VAL A 143 2.31 -5.49 -3.01
N VAL A 144 3.36 -5.00 -3.64
CA VAL A 144 4.55 -4.46 -2.98
C VAL A 144 4.86 -3.05 -3.50
N VAL A 145 5.28 -2.19 -2.60
CA VAL A 145 5.79 -0.85 -2.93
C VAL A 145 7.28 -0.96 -3.26
N VAL A 146 7.71 -0.41 -4.38
CA VAL A 146 9.14 -0.34 -4.74
C VAL A 146 9.89 0.53 -3.74
N SER A 147 11.12 0.15 -3.37
CA SER A 147 11.90 0.85 -2.35
C SER A 147 12.34 2.27 -2.75
N GLU A 148 12.38 2.57 -4.06
CA GLU A 148 12.79 3.88 -4.57
C GLU A 148 11.69 4.92 -4.40
N THR A 149 12.01 6.04 -3.74
CA THR A 149 11.14 7.21 -3.61
C THR A 149 11.43 8.22 -4.71
N VAL A 150 10.38 8.71 -5.37
CA VAL A 150 10.47 9.69 -6.46
C VAL A 150 9.71 10.96 -6.07
N PRO A 151 10.27 12.16 -6.28
CA PRO A 151 9.55 13.42 -6.07
C PRO A 151 8.28 13.54 -6.94
N ALA A 152 7.20 14.09 -6.37
CA ALA A 152 5.92 14.29 -7.02
C ALA A 152 5.31 15.64 -6.62
N GLY A 153 5.91 16.75 -7.10
CA GLY A 153 5.58 18.11 -6.68
C GLY A 153 5.97 18.34 -5.22
N PRO A 154 5.03 18.77 -4.35
CA PRO A 154 5.29 18.92 -2.91
C PRO A 154 5.30 17.58 -2.17
N TRP A 155 5.00 16.47 -2.83
CA TRP A 155 4.82 15.12 -2.33
C TRP A 155 5.89 14.18 -2.86
N VAL A 156 5.77 12.92 -2.45
CA VAL A 156 6.58 11.81 -2.95
C VAL A 156 5.69 10.65 -3.40
N LYS A 157 6.25 9.79 -4.26
CA LYS A 157 5.57 8.62 -4.80
C LYS A 157 6.53 7.44 -4.94
N ARG A 158 5.96 6.25 -5.04
CA ARG A 158 6.66 4.99 -5.29
C ARG A 158 5.87 4.12 -6.27
N ALA A 159 6.53 3.33 -7.08
CA ALA A 159 5.87 2.37 -7.95
C ALA A 159 5.28 1.21 -7.15
N LEU A 160 4.24 0.57 -7.72
CA LEU A 160 3.68 -0.68 -7.27
C LEU A 160 4.16 -1.83 -8.16
N THR A 161 4.48 -2.97 -7.57
CA THR A 161 4.89 -4.19 -8.24
C THR A 161 4.29 -5.43 -7.58
N LEU A 162 4.35 -6.57 -8.26
CA LEU A 162 4.11 -7.88 -7.67
C LEU A 162 5.46 -8.54 -7.34
N GLN A 163 5.60 -9.05 -6.12
CA GLN A 163 6.75 -9.83 -5.69
C GLN A 163 6.30 -11.04 -4.88
N THR A 164 7.14 -12.07 -4.83
CA THR A 164 6.92 -13.19 -3.91
C THR A 164 6.83 -12.68 -2.49
N CYS A 165 5.75 -13.03 -1.79
CA CYS A 165 5.46 -12.50 -0.46
C CYS A 165 6.61 -12.75 0.53
N ASP A 166 7.26 -13.91 0.46
CA ASP A 166 8.34 -14.28 1.37
C ASP A 166 9.65 -13.52 1.10
N GLU A 167 9.85 -13.02 -0.12
CA GLU A 167 11.06 -12.28 -0.52
C GLU A 167 10.94 -10.78 -0.30
N ALA A 168 9.71 -10.25 -0.24
CA ALA A 168 9.47 -8.83 -0.04
C ALA A 168 9.64 -8.42 1.43
N ASP A 169 10.28 -7.28 1.68
CA ASP A 169 10.39 -6.70 3.01
C ASP A 169 9.01 -6.41 3.61
N ALA A 170 8.83 -6.64 4.90
CA ALA A 170 7.56 -6.43 5.60
C ALA A 170 7.06 -4.98 5.46
N SER A 171 7.95 -4.01 5.61
CA SER A 171 7.63 -2.58 5.48
C SER A 171 7.16 -2.16 4.09
N LEU A 172 7.41 -2.96 3.04
CA LEU A 172 7.03 -2.65 1.65
C LEU A 172 5.78 -3.39 1.16
N LYS A 173 5.23 -4.35 1.95
CA LYS A 173 4.10 -5.20 1.55
C LYS A 173 2.94 -5.23 2.53
N GLN A 174 3.11 -4.64 3.72
CA GLN A 174 2.05 -4.60 4.72
C GLN A 174 1.15 -3.39 4.51
N TRP A 175 -0.16 -3.64 4.40
CA TRP A 175 -1.17 -2.64 4.09
C TRP A 175 -2.17 -2.51 5.23
N THR A 176 -2.59 -1.31 5.50
CA THR A 176 -3.75 -1.00 6.33
C THR A 176 -4.91 -0.61 5.42
N VAL A 177 -6.01 -1.34 5.52
CA VAL A 177 -7.24 -1.09 4.76
C VAL A 177 -8.23 -0.37 5.67
N VAL A 178 -8.69 0.81 5.25
CA VAL A 178 -9.71 1.59 5.95
C VAL A 178 -10.87 1.83 4.98
N ASN A 179 -11.94 1.08 5.13
CA ASN A 179 -13.20 1.24 4.40
C ASN A 179 -14.09 2.29 5.07
N GLN A 180 -15.15 2.74 4.36
CA GLN A 180 -16.18 3.64 4.94
C GLN A 180 -17.01 2.96 6.02
#